data_271e066264b37b9a6e2ab6af04874c7e
#
_entry.id   271e066264b37b9a6e2ab6af04874c7e
#
_cell.length_a   1.000
_cell.length_b   1.000
_cell.length_c   1.000
_cell.angle_alpha   90.00
_cell.angle_beta   90.00
_cell.angle_gamma   90.00
#
_symmetry.space_group_name_H-M   'P 1'
#
loop_
_entity.id
_entity.type
_entity.pdbx_description
1 polymer ?
#
loop_
_entity_poly.entity_id
_entity_poly.type
_entity_poly.pdbx_seq_one_letter_code
_entity_poly.pdbx_strand_id
1 'polypeptide(L)'
;VAPHAQEATGDNAIPQALAAVCAAVWGGKAEIGIVQSDRVYHTGADAMERMAARAQFVGTVQPGERYVLVDDVTSLGGTLAELANYIQHGGGKIKDVVVLVNAGRNPALVPQPKNVQLLKRRFGDEIFNIFGIKPEALTANEAQYLVGFRSVDEIRNRLAAARQEIDRRLRSKGIARTLKGTPAGLHVV
;
A
#
# COMPACT_ATOMS: atom_id res chain seq x y z
N VAL A 1 7.32 -3.61 12.97
CA VAL A 1 5.88 -3.71 12.68
C VAL A 1 5.68 -4.40 11.33
N ALA A 2 4.70 -5.28 11.23
CA ALA A 2 4.31 -5.95 9.99
C ALA A 2 2.87 -5.59 9.62
N PRO A 3 2.53 -5.48 8.32
CA PRO A 3 1.15 -5.40 7.92
C PRO A 3 0.45 -6.70 8.33
N HIS A 4 -0.57 -6.59 9.17
CA HIS A 4 -1.36 -7.72 9.62
C HIS A 4 -2.76 -7.55 9.05
N ALA A 5 -3.16 -8.46 8.16
CA ALA A 5 -4.48 -8.49 7.58
C ALA A 5 -5.17 -9.80 7.96
N GLN A 6 -6.41 -9.73 8.45
CA GLN A 6 -7.29 -10.88 8.47
C GLN A 6 -7.71 -11.19 7.03
N GLU A 7 -7.21 -12.27 6.46
CA GLU A 7 -7.67 -12.76 5.16
C GLU A 7 -8.92 -13.67 5.36
N ALA A 8 -9.73 -13.87 4.30
CA ALA A 8 -10.90 -14.75 4.39
C ALA A 8 -10.54 -16.23 4.64
N THR A 9 -9.28 -16.59 4.39
CA THR A 9 -8.73 -17.95 4.59
C THR A 9 -7.97 -18.10 5.91
N GLY A 10 -7.90 -17.06 6.75
CA GLY A 10 -7.13 -17.01 7.99
C GLY A 10 -6.17 -15.83 8.04
N ASP A 11 -5.38 -15.76 9.11
CA ASP A 11 -4.35 -14.73 9.28
C ASP A 11 -3.06 -15.14 8.58
N ASN A 12 -2.45 -14.24 7.79
CA ASN A 12 -1.10 -14.44 7.31
C ASN A 12 -0.11 -14.15 8.46
N ALA A 13 0.35 -15.21 9.12
CA ALA A 13 1.26 -15.10 10.26
C ALA A 13 2.74 -14.89 9.86
N ILE A 14 3.09 -15.04 8.58
CA ILE A 14 4.50 -14.98 8.13
C ILE A 14 5.12 -13.60 8.39
N PRO A 15 4.50 -12.47 8.01
CA PRO A 15 5.07 -11.15 8.31
C PRO A 15 5.26 -10.90 9.81
N GLN A 16 4.33 -11.37 10.64
CA GLN A 16 4.42 -11.22 12.10
C GLN A 16 5.55 -12.06 12.70
N ALA A 17 5.69 -13.32 12.27
CA ALA A 17 6.79 -14.17 12.68
C ALA A 17 8.14 -13.56 12.29
N LEU A 18 8.25 -13.05 11.07
CA LEU A 18 9.45 -12.35 10.61
C LEU A 18 9.73 -11.09 11.44
N ALA A 19 8.70 -10.31 11.77
CA ALA A 19 8.85 -9.12 12.63
C ALA A 19 9.34 -9.50 14.04
N ALA A 20 8.86 -10.61 14.61
CA ALA A 20 9.34 -11.10 15.90
C ALA A 20 10.82 -11.55 15.84
N VAL A 21 11.22 -12.22 14.77
CA VAL A 21 12.64 -12.60 14.55
C VAL A 21 13.52 -11.34 14.39
N CYS A 22 13.11 -10.37 13.57
CA CYS A 22 13.84 -9.11 13.42
C CYS A 22 13.97 -8.37 14.76
N ALA A 23 12.91 -8.32 15.56
CA ALA A 23 12.93 -7.69 16.88
C ALA A 23 13.92 -8.40 17.83
N ALA A 24 13.93 -9.71 17.83
CA ALA A 24 14.85 -10.50 18.65
C ALA A 24 16.33 -10.28 18.24
N VAL A 25 16.59 -10.27 16.92
CA VAL A 25 17.97 -10.09 16.39
C VAL A 25 18.50 -8.68 16.63
N TRP A 26 17.67 -7.65 16.53
CA TRP A 26 18.10 -6.25 16.64
C TRP A 26 17.86 -5.62 18.01
N GLY A 27 17.37 -6.40 18.98
CA GLY A 27 17.08 -5.91 20.33
C GLY A 27 15.90 -4.94 20.38
N GLY A 28 14.95 -5.09 19.46
CA GLY A 28 13.74 -4.29 19.39
C GLY A 28 12.53 -4.97 19.99
N LYS A 29 11.35 -4.36 19.79
CA LYS A 29 10.06 -4.91 20.20
C LYS A 29 9.18 -5.12 18.95
N ALA A 30 8.52 -6.27 18.84
CA ALA A 30 7.52 -6.48 17.80
C ALA A 30 6.26 -5.67 18.12
N GLU A 31 5.89 -4.75 17.21
CA GLU A 31 4.64 -4.00 17.30
C GLU A 31 3.53 -4.81 16.64
N ILE A 32 2.51 -5.17 17.42
CA ILE A 32 1.38 -6.00 17.00
C ILE A 32 0.03 -5.26 17.08
N GLY A 33 0.00 -4.05 17.64
CA GLY A 33 -1.22 -3.26 17.81
C GLY A 33 -1.59 -2.41 16.59
N ILE A 34 -0.70 -2.30 15.59
CA ILE A 34 -1.01 -1.64 14.32
C ILE A 34 -1.44 -2.72 13.35
N VAL A 35 -2.72 -2.71 12.97
CA VAL A 35 -3.34 -3.75 12.15
C VAL A 35 -4.02 -3.16 10.93
N GLN A 36 -4.09 -3.93 9.85
CA GLN A 36 -4.84 -3.55 8.66
C GLN A 36 -6.34 -3.67 8.92
N SER A 37 -7.08 -2.58 8.74
CA SER A 37 -8.52 -2.51 9.04
C SER A 37 -9.39 -3.08 7.92
N ASP A 38 -8.89 -3.08 6.69
CA ASP A 38 -9.64 -3.54 5.53
C ASP A 38 -9.24 -4.96 5.12
N ARG A 39 -10.25 -5.77 4.76
CA ARG A 39 -10.03 -7.06 4.12
C ARG A 39 -9.70 -6.82 2.66
N VAL A 40 -8.43 -6.65 2.33
CA VAL A 40 -7.97 -6.48 0.95
C VAL A 40 -7.48 -7.82 0.42
N TYR A 41 -8.08 -8.28 -0.67
CA TYR A 41 -7.68 -9.50 -1.35
C TYR A 41 -6.63 -9.18 -2.41
N HIS A 42 -5.37 -9.44 -2.08
CA HIS A 42 -4.27 -9.25 -3.04
C HIS A 42 -3.86 -10.52 -3.78
N THR A 43 -4.30 -11.70 -3.33
CA THR A 43 -3.97 -12.97 -4.00
C THR A 43 -4.56 -13.00 -5.41
N GLY A 44 -3.70 -13.09 -6.41
CA GLY A 44 -4.07 -13.02 -7.83
C GLY A 44 -4.51 -11.64 -8.33
N ALA A 45 -4.40 -10.58 -7.51
CA ALA A 45 -4.70 -9.21 -7.93
C ALA A 45 -3.58 -8.67 -8.84
N ASP A 46 -3.97 -8.02 -9.93
CA ASP A 46 -3.04 -7.32 -10.80
C ASP A 46 -2.57 -5.97 -10.22
N ALA A 47 -1.69 -5.28 -10.95
CA ALA A 47 -1.11 -4.02 -10.50
C ALA A 47 -2.18 -2.93 -10.27
N MET A 48 -3.16 -2.79 -11.17
CA MET A 48 -4.21 -1.78 -11.02
C MET A 48 -5.18 -2.11 -9.91
N GLU A 49 -5.52 -3.39 -9.72
CA GLU A 49 -6.35 -3.83 -8.60
C GLU A 49 -5.68 -3.51 -7.26
N ARG A 50 -4.36 -3.73 -7.14
CA ARG A 50 -3.59 -3.38 -5.95
C ARG A 50 -3.53 -1.87 -5.69
N MET A 51 -3.47 -1.06 -6.74
CA MET A 51 -3.54 0.40 -6.63
C MET A 51 -4.94 0.89 -6.28
N ALA A 52 -6.00 0.19 -6.75
CA ALA A 52 -7.39 0.53 -6.48
C ALA A 52 -7.84 0.17 -5.05
N ALA A 53 -7.21 -0.84 -4.45
CA ALA A 53 -7.54 -1.38 -3.12
C ALA A 53 -6.34 -1.23 -2.19
N ARG A 54 -6.10 -0.01 -1.73
CA ARG A 54 -5.00 0.29 -0.80
C ARG A 54 -5.35 -0.13 0.62
N ALA A 55 -4.35 -0.62 1.32
CA ALA A 55 -4.46 -0.99 2.72
C ALA A 55 -4.73 0.23 3.60
N GLN A 56 -5.60 0.07 4.59
CA GLN A 56 -5.82 1.04 5.65
C GLN A 56 -5.41 0.42 6.98
N PHE A 57 -4.85 1.24 7.87
CA PHE A 57 -4.35 0.78 9.15
C PHE A 57 -5.06 1.47 10.30
N VAL A 58 -5.15 0.77 11.42
CA VAL A 58 -5.64 1.27 12.71
C VAL A 58 -4.70 0.81 13.81
N GLY A 59 -4.70 1.49 14.94
CA GLY A 59 -3.86 1.19 16.08
C GLY A 59 -3.13 2.43 16.58
N THR A 60 -2.35 2.28 17.64
CA THR A 60 -1.66 3.41 18.27
C THR A 60 -0.20 3.44 17.83
N VAL A 61 0.18 4.54 17.18
CA VAL A 61 1.58 4.83 16.88
C VAL A 61 2.19 5.58 18.06
N GLN A 62 3.39 5.21 18.48
CA GLN A 62 4.14 5.93 19.52
C GLN A 62 4.95 7.06 18.86
N PRO A 63 4.62 8.34 19.13
CA PRO A 63 5.35 9.46 18.53
C PRO A 63 6.84 9.44 18.93
N GLY A 64 7.69 9.75 17.95
CA GLY A 64 9.13 9.77 18.14
C GLY A 64 9.83 8.42 18.03
N GLU A 65 9.12 7.31 18.21
CA GLU A 65 9.68 5.97 18.08
C GLU A 65 10.09 5.63 16.64
N ARG A 66 11.08 4.75 16.53
CA ARG A 66 11.63 4.27 15.25
C ARG A 66 11.06 2.91 14.90
N TYR A 67 10.49 2.81 13.71
CA TYR A 67 9.87 1.59 13.21
C TYR A 67 10.66 1.00 12.05
N VAL A 68 10.81 -0.32 12.06
CA VAL A 68 11.21 -1.13 10.91
C VAL A 68 9.96 -1.80 10.37
N LEU A 69 9.64 -1.58 9.09
CA LEU A 69 8.54 -2.25 8.41
C LEU A 69 9.00 -3.62 7.94
N VAL A 70 8.17 -4.63 8.16
CA VAL A 70 8.51 -6.03 7.84
C VAL A 70 7.36 -6.67 7.06
N ASP A 71 7.65 -7.28 5.92
CA ASP A 71 6.66 -8.01 5.13
C ASP A 71 7.26 -9.30 4.56
N ASP A 72 6.43 -10.26 4.17
CA ASP A 72 6.91 -11.49 3.53
C ASP A 72 7.18 -11.27 2.04
N VAL A 73 6.22 -10.71 1.31
CA VAL A 73 6.33 -10.50 -0.14
C VAL A 73 5.86 -9.10 -0.52
N THR A 74 6.74 -8.35 -1.15
CA THR A 74 6.35 -7.07 -1.77
C THR A 74 6.37 -7.18 -3.29
N SER A 75 5.40 -6.55 -3.95
CA SER A 75 5.33 -6.43 -5.41
C SER A 75 5.32 -4.96 -5.86
N LEU A 76 4.19 -4.28 -5.74
CA LEU A 76 4.12 -2.83 -5.95
C LEU A 76 4.64 -2.03 -4.75
N GLY A 77 4.61 -2.60 -3.55
CA GLY A 77 5.03 -1.94 -2.30
C GLY A 77 3.97 -1.02 -1.69
N GLY A 78 2.75 -1.00 -2.25
CA GLY A 78 1.68 -0.12 -1.78
C GLY A 78 1.30 -0.34 -0.33
N THR A 79 1.21 -1.58 0.16
CA THR A 79 0.91 -1.91 1.55
C THR A 79 1.95 -1.33 2.50
N LEU A 80 3.25 -1.50 2.17
CA LEU A 80 4.35 -0.95 2.97
C LEU A 80 4.36 0.59 2.94
N ALA A 81 4.03 1.20 1.79
CA ALA A 81 3.94 2.66 1.68
C ALA A 81 2.80 3.22 2.53
N GLU A 82 1.62 2.58 2.55
CA GLU A 82 0.51 2.99 3.39
C GLU A 82 0.80 2.80 4.89
N LEU A 83 1.48 1.69 5.25
CA LEU A 83 1.92 1.48 6.64
C LEU A 83 2.94 2.54 7.06
N ALA A 84 3.90 2.89 6.19
CA ALA A 84 4.85 3.96 6.44
C ALA A 84 4.14 5.30 6.65
N ASN A 85 3.20 5.64 5.77
CA ASN A 85 2.41 6.85 5.83
C ASN A 85 1.60 6.93 7.14
N TYR A 86 0.93 5.83 7.52
CA TYR A 86 0.18 5.74 8.78
C TYR A 86 1.06 6.00 10.00
N ILE A 87 2.24 5.37 10.06
CA ILE A 87 3.19 5.54 11.16
C ILE A 87 3.73 6.97 11.23
N GLN A 88 4.09 7.56 10.08
CA GLN A 88 4.59 8.93 10.01
C GLN A 88 3.54 9.95 10.42
N HIS A 89 2.28 9.77 10.04
CA HIS A 89 1.17 10.63 10.49
C HIS A 89 0.93 10.54 12.01
N GLY A 90 1.16 9.36 12.61
CA GLY A 90 1.14 9.17 14.06
C GLY A 90 2.39 9.69 14.79
N GLY A 91 3.32 10.35 14.09
CA GLY A 91 4.54 10.92 14.66
C GLY A 91 5.69 9.91 14.81
N GLY A 92 5.54 8.67 14.34
CA GLY A 92 6.60 7.67 14.29
C GLY A 92 7.61 7.95 13.17
N LYS A 93 8.78 7.32 13.24
CA LYS A 93 9.86 7.46 12.25
C LYS A 93 10.16 6.11 11.60
N ILE A 94 10.14 6.05 10.28
CA ILE A 94 10.56 4.84 9.57
C ILE A 94 12.10 4.82 9.51
N LYS A 95 12.67 3.70 9.96
CA LYS A 95 14.12 3.47 9.92
C LYS A 95 14.50 2.63 8.71
N ASP A 96 13.85 1.48 8.54
CA ASP A 96 14.18 0.51 7.50
C ASP A 96 12.93 -0.26 7.05
N VAL A 97 13.05 -0.96 5.91
CA VAL A 97 12.06 -1.90 5.38
C VAL A 97 12.75 -3.23 5.11
N VAL A 98 12.18 -4.31 5.62
CA VAL A 98 12.67 -5.69 5.45
C VAL A 98 11.60 -6.54 4.80
N VAL A 99 11.94 -7.21 3.72
CA VAL A 99 11.06 -8.16 3.04
C VAL A 99 11.80 -9.46 2.74
N LEU A 100 11.12 -10.59 2.80
CA LEU A 100 11.72 -11.87 2.42
C LEU A 100 11.85 -11.98 0.90
N VAL A 101 10.82 -11.54 0.17
CA VAL A 101 10.79 -11.62 -1.28
C VAL A 101 10.34 -10.29 -1.88
N ASN A 102 11.15 -9.73 -2.76
CA ASN A 102 10.73 -8.64 -3.62
C ASN A 102 10.36 -9.19 -5.00
N ALA A 103 9.06 -9.32 -5.26
CA ALA A 103 8.50 -9.71 -6.55
C ALA A 103 8.31 -8.50 -7.51
N GLY A 104 8.67 -7.30 -7.07
CA GLY A 104 8.65 -6.09 -7.89
C GLY A 104 9.86 -6.03 -8.85
N ARG A 105 9.73 -5.20 -9.87
CA ARG A 105 10.83 -4.97 -10.84
C ARG A 105 11.90 -4.04 -10.30
N ASN A 106 11.56 -3.20 -9.34
CA ASN A 106 12.46 -2.24 -8.72
C ASN A 106 12.71 -2.62 -7.25
N PRO A 107 13.97 -2.77 -6.82
CA PRO A 107 14.28 -3.07 -5.42
C PRO A 107 14.03 -1.86 -4.49
N ALA A 108 14.08 -0.63 -5.01
CA ALA A 108 13.82 0.57 -4.22
C ALA A 108 12.32 0.79 -4.01
N LEU A 109 11.93 1.24 -2.82
CA LEU A 109 10.55 1.63 -2.55
C LEU A 109 10.25 3.04 -3.10
N VAL A 110 11.22 3.95 -3.02
CA VAL A 110 11.07 5.35 -3.45
C VAL A 110 11.14 5.46 -4.99
N PRO A 111 10.25 6.22 -5.63
CA PRO A 111 10.22 6.34 -7.08
C PRO A 111 11.44 7.09 -7.62
N GLN A 112 11.90 6.69 -8.80
CA GLN A 112 12.99 7.39 -9.46
C GLN A 112 12.53 8.79 -9.92
N PRO A 113 13.33 9.86 -9.72
CA PRO A 113 12.95 11.22 -10.10
C PRO A 113 12.51 11.36 -11.56
N LYS A 114 13.14 10.62 -12.48
CA LYS A 114 12.76 10.61 -13.90
C LYS A 114 11.32 10.13 -14.14
N ASN A 115 10.85 9.12 -13.38
CA ASN A 115 9.49 8.61 -13.52
C ASN A 115 8.49 9.60 -12.95
N VAL A 116 8.79 10.22 -11.81
CA VAL A 116 7.98 11.29 -11.21
C VAL A 116 7.82 12.45 -12.18
N GLN A 117 8.92 12.96 -12.76
CA GLN A 117 8.89 14.04 -13.74
C GLN A 117 8.08 13.66 -15.00
N LEU A 118 8.21 12.42 -15.46
CA LEU A 118 7.48 11.93 -16.63
C LEU A 118 5.98 11.86 -16.35
N LEU A 119 5.57 11.35 -15.18
CA LEU A 119 4.16 11.31 -14.76
C LEU A 119 3.56 12.72 -14.68
N LYS A 120 4.27 13.65 -14.03
CA LYS A 120 3.84 15.06 -13.95
C LYS A 120 3.68 15.70 -15.31
N ARG A 121 4.66 15.52 -16.19
CA ARG A 121 4.62 16.11 -17.55
C ARG A 121 3.49 15.53 -18.41
N ARG A 122 3.21 14.21 -18.29
CA ARG A 122 2.21 13.51 -19.13
C ARG A 122 0.79 13.67 -18.61
N PHE A 123 0.62 13.62 -17.31
CA PHE A 123 -0.68 13.48 -16.67
C PHE A 123 -1.03 14.66 -15.74
N GLY A 124 -0.08 15.59 -15.47
CA GLY A 124 -0.32 16.71 -14.57
C GLY A 124 -0.82 16.25 -13.20
N ASP A 125 -1.93 16.85 -12.76
CA ASP A 125 -2.57 16.53 -11.48
C ASP A 125 -3.51 15.31 -11.54
N GLU A 126 -3.68 14.70 -12.73
CA GLU A 126 -4.66 13.63 -12.92
C GLU A 126 -4.32 12.36 -12.12
N ILE A 127 -3.03 12.10 -11.86
CA ILE A 127 -2.63 10.98 -10.97
C ILE A 127 -3.18 11.22 -9.56
N PHE A 128 -3.06 12.45 -9.05
CA PHE A 128 -3.62 12.81 -7.76
C PHE A 128 -5.16 12.76 -7.77
N ASN A 129 -5.80 13.28 -8.81
CA ASN A 129 -7.26 13.28 -8.94
C ASN A 129 -7.85 11.85 -8.99
N ILE A 130 -7.13 10.91 -9.60
CA ILE A 130 -7.58 9.51 -9.76
C ILE A 130 -7.31 8.66 -8.51
N PHE A 131 -6.10 8.77 -7.93
CA PHE A 131 -5.64 7.88 -6.87
C PHE A 131 -5.55 8.56 -5.49
N GLY A 132 -5.67 9.88 -5.39
CA GLY A 132 -5.43 10.64 -4.15
C GLY A 132 -3.96 10.69 -3.74
N ILE A 133 -3.02 10.33 -4.65
CA ILE A 133 -1.60 10.18 -4.36
C ILE A 133 -0.80 11.03 -5.33
N LYS A 134 0.06 11.89 -4.79
CA LYS A 134 0.99 12.68 -5.62
C LYS A 134 2.03 11.75 -6.25
N PRO A 135 2.52 12.05 -7.47
CA PRO A 135 3.52 11.22 -8.14
C PRO A 135 4.78 10.92 -7.31
N GLU A 136 5.17 11.83 -6.42
CA GLU A 136 6.30 11.69 -5.52
C GLU A 136 6.07 10.69 -4.37
N ALA A 137 4.80 10.49 -4.01
CA ALA A 137 4.39 9.58 -2.93
C ALA A 137 4.05 8.16 -3.44
N LEU A 138 4.10 7.94 -4.75
CA LEU A 138 4.01 6.59 -5.33
C LEU A 138 5.23 5.77 -4.95
N THR A 139 5.08 4.45 -4.94
CA THR A 139 6.27 3.58 -4.89
C THR A 139 6.99 3.55 -6.24
N ALA A 140 8.23 3.05 -6.25
CA ALA A 140 9.00 2.93 -7.48
C ALA A 140 8.31 2.03 -8.53
N ASN A 141 7.70 0.93 -8.07
CA ASN A 141 6.98 0.00 -8.95
C ASN A 141 5.63 0.56 -9.41
N GLU A 142 4.91 1.31 -8.57
CA GLU A 142 3.68 2.00 -8.96
C GLU A 142 3.96 3.08 -10.00
N ALA A 143 4.97 3.92 -9.76
CA ALA A 143 5.38 4.94 -10.71
C ALA A 143 5.81 4.33 -12.05
N GLN A 144 6.60 3.24 -12.01
CA GLN A 144 7.01 2.51 -13.21
C GLN A 144 5.81 1.91 -13.96
N TYR A 145 4.82 1.38 -13.24
CA TYR A 145 3.59 0.84 -13.83
C TYR A 145 2.78 1.95 -14.52
N LEU A 146 2.57 3.09 -13.85
CA LEU A 146 1.79 4.19 -14.41
C LEU A 146 2.47 4.87 -15.61
N VAL A 147 3.80 4.93 -15.65
CA VAL A 147 4.56 5.42 -16.82
C VAL A 147 4.25 4.63 -18.09
N GLY A 148 3.82 3.36 -17.96
CA GLY A 148 3.46 2.53 -19.11
C GLY A 148 2.18 2.96 -19.84
N PHE A 149 1.31 3.74 -19.23
CA PHE A 149 0.07 4.22 -19.85
C PHE A 149 0.32 5.39 -20.82
N ARG A 150 -0.51 5.46 -21.86
CA ARG A 150 -0.39 6.47 -22.91
C ARG A 150 -1.25 7.70 -22.64
N SER A 151 -2.39 7.54 -21.94
CA SER A 151 -3.34 8.60 -21.66
C SER A 151 -4.00 8.44 -20.29
N VAL A 152 -4.60 9.51 -19.80
CA VAL A 152 -5.42 9.52 -18.58
C VAL A 152 -6.64 8.61 -18.73
N ASP A 153 -7.25 8.59 -19.90
CA ASP A 153 -8.43 7.75 -20.16
C ASP A 153 -8.09 6.26 -20.11
N GLU A 154 -6.92 5.88 -20.58
CA GLU A 154 -6.43 4.51 -20.45
C GLU A 154 -6.29 4.11 -18.96
N ILE A 155 -5.76 5.00 -18.11
CA ILE A 155 -5.67 4.79 -16.67
C ILE A 155 -7.05 4.65 -16.06
N ARG A 156 -8.00 5.55 -16.38
CA ARG A 156 -9.38 5.53 -15.87
C ARG A 156 -10.12 4.25 -16.27
N ASN A 157 -10.01 3.85 -17.53
CA ASN A 157 -10.63 2.62 -18.04
C ASN A 157 -10.06 1.38 -17.35
N ARG A 158 -8.75 1.33 -17.17
CA ARG A 158 -8.09 0.22 -16.46
C ARG A 158 -8.48 0.16 -14.99
N LEU A 159 -8.60 1.32 -14.33
CA LEU A 159 -9.07 1.43 -12.95
C LEU A 159 -10.53 0.99 -12.81
N ALA A 160 -11.40 1.37 -13.74
CA ALA A 160 -12.79 0.94 -13.73
C ALA A 160 -12.91 -0.59 -13.85
N ALA A 161 -12.16 -1.19 -14.77
CA ALA A 161 -12.10 -2.66 -14.93
C ALA A 161 -11.55 -3.35 -13.65
N ALA A 162 -10.52 -2.80 -13.05
CA ALA A 162 -9.94 -3.31 -11.80
C ALA A 162 -10.95 -3.29 -10.64
N ARG A 163 -11.72 -2.20 -10.50
CA ARG A 163 -12.77 -2.09 -9.48
C ARG A 163 -13.87 -3.13 -9.67
N GLN A 164 -14.30 -3.37 -10.92
CA GLN A 164 -15.28 -4.40 -11.23
C GLN A 164 -14.77 -5.80 -10.87
N GLU A 165 -13.51 -6.09 -11.16
CA GLU A 165 -12.90 -7.38 -10.83
C GLU A 165 -12.77 -7.58 -9.31
N ILE A 166 -12.38 -6.55 -8.57
CA ILE A 166 -12.36 -6.57 -7.09
C ILE A 166 -13.76 -6.89 -6.55
N ASP A 167 -14.79 -6.19 -7.05
CA ASP A 167 -16.17 -6.40 -6.61
C ASP A 167 -16.67 -7.82 -6.96
N ARG A 168 -16.31 -8.35 -8.12
CA ARG A 168 -16.63 -9.73 -8.53
C ARG A 168 -15.99 -10.75 -7.57
N ARG A 169 -14.71 -10.57 -7.21
CA ARG A 169 -13.99 -11.46 -6.29
C ARG A 169 -14.56 -11.40 -4.88
N LEU A 170 -14.90 -10.23 -4.37
CA LEU A 170 -15.52 -10.08 -3.05
C LEU A 170 -16.87 -10.79 -2.99
N ARG A 171 -17.72 -10.60 -4.01
CA ARG A 171 -19.01 -11.27 -4.10
C ARG A 171 -18.88 -12.80 -4.17
N SER A 172 -17.93 -13.32 -4.94
CA SER A 172 -17.70 -14.78 -5.04
C SER A 172 -17.31 -15.42 -3.71
N LYS A 173 -16.85 -14.61 -2.74
CA LYS A 173 -16.47 -15.04 -1.38
C LYS A 173 -17.53 -14.67 -0.33
N GLY A 174 -18.73 -14.23 -0.75
CA GLY A 174 -19.81 -13.86 0.16
C GLY A 174 -19.56 -12.55 0.93
N ILE A 175 -18.58 -11.74 0.51
CA ILE A 175 -18.25 -10.48 1.16
C ILE A 175 -18.98 -9.34 0.45
N ALA A 176 -19.98 -8.75 1.10
CA ALA A 176 -20.62 -7.53 0.61
C ALA A 176 -19.70 -6.34 0.88
N ARG A 177 -19.36 -5.56 -0.16
CA ARG A 177 -18.65 -4.29 0.01
C ARG A 177 -19.62 -3.29 0.61
N THR A 178 -19.41 -2.89 1.85
CA THR A 178 -20.06 -1.69 2.40
C THR A 178 -19.45 -0.50 1.65
N LEU A 179 -20.23 0.15 0.80
CA LEU A 179 -19.83 1.42 0.17
C LEU A 179 -19.67 2.44 1.30
N LYS A 180 -18.48 2.56 1.86
CA LYS A 180 -18.13 3.73 2.65
C LYS A 180 -17.97 4.87 1.65
N GLY A 181 -18.82 5.89 1.83
CA GLY A 181 -18.78 7.11 1.04
C GLY A 181 -17.37 7.66 0.96
N THR A 182 -17.06 8.31 -0.15
CA THR A 182 -15.88 9.12 -0.36
C THR A 182 -15.57 9.91 0.91
N PRO A 183 -14.37 9.85 1.50
CA PRO A 183 -14.05 10.68 2.63
C PRO A 183 -14.19 12.14 2.19
N ALA A 184 -15.14 12.84 2.81
CA ALA A 184 -15.25 14.28 2.70
C ALA A 184 -13.91 14.92 3.09
N GLY A 185 -13.45 15.86 2.29
CA GLY A 185 -12.13 16.47 2.30
C GLY A 185 -11.56 16.71 3.70
N LEU A 186 -10.34 16.25 3.90
CA LEU A 186 -9.47 16.80 4.93
C LEU A 186 -9.11 18.22 4.51
N HIS A 187 -9.70 19.20 5.20
CA HIS A 187 -9.20 20.55 5.20
C HIS A 187 -7.79 20.56 5.77
N VAL A 188 -6.84 20.90 4.92
CA VAL A 188 -5.48 21.27 5.32
C VAL A 188 -5.56 22.63 5.98
N VAL A 189 -5.16 22.72 7.22
CA VAL A 189 -4.73 23.96 7.86
C VAL A 189 -3.22 23.93 7.93
#